data_e1f9936035b9f83ccc38da39674ba7e7
#
_entry.id   e1f9936035b9f83ccc38da39674ba7e7
#
_cell.length_a   1.000
_cell.length_b   1.000
_cell.length_c   1.000
_cell.angle_alpha   90.00
_cell.angle_beta   90.00
_cell.angle_gamma   90.00
#
_symmetry.space_group_name_H-M   'P 1'
#
loop_
_entity.id
_entity.type
_entity.pdbx_description
1 polymer ?
#
loop_
_entity_poly.entity_id
_entity_poly.type
_entity_poly.pdbx_seq_one_letter_code
_entity_poly.pdbx_strand_id
1 'polypeptide(L)'
;DYKNEINSKIDMLGIRKHISLKGHILHQNIWRHLAKHTVGIIPFNENPLTRINTPTKLFEFMASGCQLVVPSLMPITKYDFKAVKFFKSGDIMNLSDTIIKSLESNDQDGIEYNLNKVRSDYNWENNSYKLIDLYDRVLS
;
A
#
# COMPACT_ATOMS: atom_id res chain seq x y z
N ASP A 1 -0.22 8.31 24.72
CA ASP A 1 -1.01 7.75 23.62
C ASP A 1 -0.44 8.29 22.30
N TYR A 2 -0.06 7.39 21.39
CA TYR A 2 0.57 7.71 20.09
C TYR A 2 -0.27 8.68 19.24
N LYS A 3 -1.59 8.59 19.31
CA LYS A 3 -2.50 9.52 18.62
C LYS A 3 -2.32 10.96 19.10
N ASN A 4 -2.12 11.15 20.40
CA ASN A 4 -1.90 12.49 20.98
C ASN A 4 -0.54 13.04 20.55
N GLU A 5 0.48 12.19 20.47
CA GLU A 5 1.81 12.57 19.97
C GLU A 5 1.73 13.07 18.51
N ILE A 6 1.03 12.31 17.64
CA ILE A 6 0.83 12.73 16.25
C ILE A 6 0.08 14.06 16.17
N ASN A 7 -1.01 14.22 16.94
CA ASN A 7 -1.76 15.47 16.95
C ASN A 7 -0.88 16.67 17.39
N SER A 8 -0.09 16.50 18.43
CA SER A 8 0.83 17.55 18.91
C SER A 8 1.86 17.93 17.85
N LYS A 9 2.42 16.95 17.13
CA LYS A 9 3.36 17.22 16.01
C LYS A 9 2.69 17.97 14.85
N ILE A 10 1.47 17.61 14.50
CA ILE A 10 0.70 18.28 13.43
C ILE A 10 0.45 19.75 13.81
N ASP A 11 0.10 20.03 15.06
CA ASP A 11 -0.17 21.38 15.53
C ASP A 11 1.12 22.21 15.63
N MET A 12 2.19 21.61 16.15
CA MET A 12 3.51 22.25 16.23
C MET A 12 4.04 22.65 14.84
N LEU A 13 3.76 21.84 13.81
CA LEU A 13 4.17 22.11 12.43
C LEU A 13 3.21 23.03 11.67
N GLY A 14 2.06 23.40 12.26
CA GLY A 14 1.07 24.27 11.63
C GLY A 14 0.38 23.68 10.38
N ILE A 15 0.41 22.36 10.22
CA ILE A 15 -0.07 21.67 9.02
C ILE A 15 -1.46 21.02 9.19
N ARG A 16 -2.18 21.33 10.26
CA ARG A 16 -3.49 20.75 10.60
C ARG A 16 -4.49 20.81 9.43
N LYS A 17 -4.53 21.91 8.70
CA LYS A 17 -5.44 22.08 7.57
C LYS A 17 -5.19 21.13 6.38
N HIS A 18 -4.00 20.54 6.32
CA HIS A 18 -3.60 19.61 5.26
C HIS A 18 -3.71 18.12 5.66
N ILE A 19 -4.04 17.83 6.93
CA ILE A 19 -4.06 16.47 7.46
C ILE A 19 -5.44 16.12 8.00
N SER A 20 -5.95 14.97 7.57
CA SER A 20 -7.19 14.40 8.07
C SER A 20 -6.94 13.02 8.67
N LEU A 21 -7.03 12.89 9.99
CA LEU A 21 -6.93 11.62 10.70
C LEU A 21 -8.31 10.95 10.76
N LYS A 22 -8.50 9.87 10.02
CA LYS A 22 -9.82 9.22 9.83
C LYS A 22 -10.21 8.24 10.93
N GLY A 23 -9.34 7.88 11.85
CA GLY A 23 -9.67 6.84 12.83
C GLY A 23 -10.01 5.49 12.18
N HIS A 24 -10.85 4.70 12.85
CA HIS A 24 -11.25 3.38 12.34
C HIS A 24 -12.27 3.53 11.21
N ILE A 25 -11.98 2.90 10.07
CA ILE A 25 -12.89 2.79 8.91
C ILE A 25 -13.30 1.32 8.78
N LEU A 26 -14.59 1.06 8.66
CA LEU A 26 -15.09 -0.30 8.42
C LEU A 26 -14.50 -0.85 7.13
N HIS A 27 -14.07 -2.11 7.14
CA HIS A 27 -13.37 -2.76 6.03
C HIS A 27 -14.14 -2.62 4.70
N GLN A 28 -15.46 -2.82 4.72
CA GLN A 28 -16.33 -2.66 3.55
C GLN A 28 -16.33 -1.26 2.91
N ASN A 29 -15.82 -0.24 3.61
CA ASN A 29 -15.76 1.14 3.15
C ASN A 29 -14.34 1.59 2.77
N ILE A 30 -13.31 0.78 3.05
CA ILE A 30 -11.90 1.15 2.83
C ILE A 30 -11.69 1.51 1.37
N TRP A 31 -12.14 0.69 0.42
CA TRP A 31 -11.96 0.91 -1.00
C TRP A 31 -12.55 2.24 -1.50
N ARG A 32 -13.71 2.67 -0.94
CA ARG A 32 -14.33 3.98 -1.27
C ARG A 32 -13.50 5.16 -0.77
N HIS A 33 -12.77 4.97 0.31
CA HIS A 33 -11.83 5.99 0.81
C HIS A 33 -10.58 6.02 -0.06
N LEU A 34 -9.99 4.88 -0.34
CA LEU A 34 -8.75 4.77 -1.10
C LEU A 34 -8.90 5.27 -2.54
N ALA A 35 -10.01 4.94 -3.20
CA ALA A 35 -10.30 5.38 -4.59
C ALA A 35 -10.39 6.91 -4.79
N LYS A 36 -10.38 7.68 -3.71
CA LYS A 36 -10.36 9.17 -3.75
C LYS A 36 -8.94 9.75 -3.72
N HIS A 37 -7.92 8.90 -3.61
CA HIS A 37 -6.55 9.32 -3.43
C HIS A 37 -5.70 8.95 -4.64
N THR A 38 -4.76 9.82 -4.97
CA THR A 38 -3.85 9.61 -6.11
C THR A 38 -2.70 8.68 -5.73
N VAL A 39 -2.16 8.82 -4.52
CA VAL A 39 -0.97 8.09 -4.05
C VAL A 39 -1.26 7.42 -2.71
N GLY A 40 -1.02 6.11 -2.66
CA GLY A 40 -0.97 5.32 -1.44
C GLY A 40 0.45 5.21 -0.91
N ILE A 41 0.66 5.44 0.39
CA ILE A 41 1.98 5.40 1.01
C ILE A 41 2.01 4.30 2.08
N ILE A 42 3.03 3.44 2.04
CA ILE A 42 3.29 2.40 3.06
C ILE A 42 4.67 2.70 3.69
N PRO A 43 4.75 3.52 4.75
CA PRO A 43 6.02 4.00 5.29
C PRO A 43 6.63 3.00 6.30
N PHE A 44 6.82 1.76 5.90
CA PHE A 44 7.44 0.75 6.78
C PHE A 44 8.93 1.02 6.97
N ASN A 45 9.34 0.95 8.24
CA ASN A 45 10.74 0.83 8.59
C ASN A 45 11.18 -0.62 8.47
N GLU A 46 12.43 -0.83 8.06
CA GLU A 46 13.02 -2.15 7.99
C GLU A 46 13.23 -2.73 9.38
N ASN A 47 12.67 -3.92 9.63
CA ASN A 47 12.82 -4.69 10.85
C ASN A 47 12.60 -6.19 10.54
N PRO A 48 12.83 -7.13 11.46
CA PRO A 48 12.66 -8.56 11.19
C PRO A 48 11.29 -8.94 10.63
N LEU A 49 10.21 -8.28 11.08
CA LEU A 49 8.86 -8.56 10.59
C LEU A 49 8.65 -8.04 9.17
N THR A 50 9.06 -6.79 8.88
CA THR A 50 8.86 -6.18 7.56
C THR A 50 9.79 -6.75 6.48
N ARG A 51 10.85 -7.47 6.88
CA ARG A 51 11.72 -8.22 5.95
C ARG A 51 11.06 -9.48 5.37
N ILE A 52 10.02 -10.01 6.00
CA ILE A 52 9.37 -11.27 5.60
C ILE A 52 7.88 -11.08 5.25
N ASN A 53 7.25 -10.01 5.71
CA ASN A 53 5.82 -9.79 5.56
C ASN A 53 5.49 -8.90 4.36
N THR A 54 4.58 -9.37 3.49
CA THR A 54 3.99 -8.55 2.45
C THR A 54 2.76 -7.83 3.02
N PRO A 55 2.70 -6.49 3.00
CA PRO A 55 1.56 -5.76 3.54
C PRO A 55 0.32 -5.94 2.65
N THR A 56 -0.81 -6.34 3.23
CA THR A 56 -2.09 -6.45 2.51
C THR A 56 -2.54 -5.12 1.91
N LYS A 57 -2.19 -4.00 2.55
CA LYS A 57 -2.45 -2.64 2.05
C LYS A 57 -1.87 -2.37 0.67
N LEU A 58 -0.81 -3.08 0.27
CA LEU A 58 -0.25 -3.01 -1.08
C LEU A 58 -1.32 -3.34 -2.13
N PHE A 59 -2.03 -4.44 -1.95
CA PHE A 59 -3.08 -4.89 -2.86
C PHE A 59 -4.35 -4.04 -2.76
N GLU A 60 -4.70 -3.56 -1.56
CA GLU A 60 -5.85 -2.67 -1.34
C GLU A 60 -5.68 -1.33 -2.09
N PHE A 61 -4.51 -0.72 -2.02
CA PHE A 61 -4.20 0.50 -2.76
C PHE A 61 -4.24 0.29 -4.27
N MET A 62 -3.61 -0.80 -4.77
CA MET A 62 -3.65 -1.13 -6.19
C MET A 62 -5.06 -1.39 -6.69
N ALA A 63 -5.86 -2.16 -5.94
CA ALA A 63 -7.26 -2.42 -6.26
C ALA A 63 -8.14 -1.15 -6.24
N SER A 64 -7.66 -0.08 -5.60
CA SER A 64 -8.35 1.21 -5.54
C SER A 64 -7.86 2.23 -6.58
N GLY A 65 -6.91 1.86 -7.45
CA GLY A 65 -6.39 2.73 -8.49
C GLY A 65 -5.39 3.78 -8.01
N CYS A 66 -4.73 3.55 -6.86
CA CYS A 66 -3.68 4.43 -6.37
C CYS A 66 -2.32 4.10 -7.01
N GLN A 67 -1.53 5.12 -7.30
CA GLN A 67 -0.08 4.96 -7.39
C GLN A 67 0.49 4.66 -6.01
N LEU A 68 1.65 3.99 -5.94
CA LEU A 68 2.23 3.56 -4.69
C LEU A 68 3.61 4.16 -4.43
N VAL A 69 3.81 4.55 -3.18
CA VAL A 69 5.14 4.89 -2.62
C VAL A 69 5.41 3.94 -1.46
N VAL A 70 6.37 3.05 -1.64
CA VAL A 70 6.64 1.93 -0.72
C VAL A 70 8.14 1.78 -0.46
N PRO A 71 8.55 1.18 0.66
CA PRO A 71 9.99 0.95 0.90
C PRO A 71 10.52 -0.13 -0.02
N SER A 72 11.81 0.00 -0.38
CA SER A 72 12.54 -1.00 -1.18
C SER A 72 12.89 -2.23 -0.33
N LEU A 73 11.86 -3.00 0.06
CA LEU A 73 11.97 -4.23 0.84
C LEU A 73 11.61 -5.46 -0.01
N MET A 74 12.37 -6.56 0.14
CA MET A 74 12.20 -7.77 -0.67
C MET A 74 10.75 -8.31 -0.72
N PRO A 75 9.98 -8.33 0.37
CA PRO A 75 8.58 -8.77 0.31
C PRO A 75 7.68 -7.94 -0.61
N ILE A 76 8.11 -6.73 -0.97
CA ILE A 76 7.38 -5.82 -1.86
C ILE A 76 8.00 -5.84 -3.26
N THR A 77 9.33 -5.73 -3.36
CA THR A 77 10.05 -5.64 -4.65
C THR A 77 9.99 -6.92 -5.47
N LYS A 78 9.62 -8.06 -4.88
CA LYS A 78 9.45 -9.34 -5.60
C LYS A 78 8.26 -9.37 -6.56
N TYR A 79 7.34 -8.42 -6.44
CA TYR A 79 6.16 -8.35 -7.30
C TYR A 79 6.44 -7.51 -8.55
N ASP A 80 5.97 -7.96 -9.70
CA ASP A 80 6.00 -7.19 -10.94
C ASP A 80 4.79 -6.25 -10.99
N PHE A 81 4.87 -5.14 -10.25
CA PHE A 81 3.89 -4.08 -10.25
C PHE A 81 4.42 -2.83 -10.96
N LYS A 82 3.54 -2.10 -11.62
CA LYS A 82 3.79 -0.81 -12.26
C LYS A 82 3.24 0.32 -11.37
N ALA A 83 3.35 1.56 -11.76
CA ALA A 83 2.91 2.72 -10.96
C ALA A 83 3.32 2.64 -9.47
N VAL A 84 4.50 2.06 -9.20
CA VAL A 84 5.09 1.89 -7.87
C VAL A 84 6.45 2.57 -7.83
N LYS A 85 6.63 3.48 -6.87
CA LYS A 85 7.92 4.13 -6.61
C LYS A 85 8.48 3.65 -5.29
N PHE A 86 9.75 3.32 -5.29
CA PHE A 86 10.45 2.79 -4.12
C PHE A 86 11.27 3.88 -3.43
N PHE A 87 11.22 3.89 -2.10
CA PHE A 87 12.10 4.71 -1.27
C PHE A 87 12.95 3.85 -0.35
N LYS A 88 14.07 4.41 0.11
CA LYS A 88 14.96 3.76 1.08
C LYS A 88 14.35 3.82 2.46
N SER A 89 14.10 2.65 3.06
CA SER A 89 13.53 2.55 4.41
C SER A 89 14.34 3.35 5.43
N GLY A 90 13.64 4.12 6.28
CA GLY A 90 14.26 5.00 7.27
C GLY A 90 14.78 6.35 6.75
N ASP A 91 14.77 6.58 5.43
CA ASP A 91 15.22 7.83 4.83
C ASP A 91 14.04 8.75 4.52
N ILE A 92 13.80 9.72 5.42
CA ILE A 92 12.66 10.66 5.34
C ILE A 92 12.77 11.58 4.12
N MET A 93 13.99 12.02 3.77
CA MET A 93 14.19 12.90 2.62
C MET A 93 13.90 12.15 1.32
N ASN A 94 14.41 10.94 1.20
CA ASN A 94 14.14 10.10 0.05
C ASN A 94 12.65 9.74 -0.07
N LEU A 95 11.94 9.50 1.05
CA LEU A 95 10.48 9.31 1.05
C LEU A 95 9.76 10.57 0.53
N SER A 96 10.12 11.75 1.02
CA SER A 96 9.53 13.02 0.57
C SER A 96 9.71 13.24 -0.93
N ASP A 97 10.93 13.09 -1.44
CA ASP A 97 11.23 13.24 -2.86
C ASP A 97 10.47 12.22 -3.71
N THR A 98 10.33 10.99 -3.22
CA THR A 98 9.60 9.92 -3.90
C THR A 98 8.10 10.23 -3.99
N ILE A 99 7.51 10.80 -2.92
CA ILE A 99 6.12 11.24 -2.93
C ILE A 99 5.91 12.35 -3.97
N ILE A 100 6.77 13.36 -3.99
CA ILE A 100 6.70 14.47 -4.96
C ILE A 100 6.76 13.92 -6.38
N LYS A 101 7.74 13.09 -6.70
CA LYS A 101 7.89 12.43 -8.01
C LYS A 101 6.68 11.55 -8.37
N SER A 102 6.00 10.96 -7.39
CA SER A 102 4.80 10.19 -7.65
C SER A 102 3.60 11.09 -8.00
N LEU A 103 3.46 12.22 -7.32
CA LEU A 103 2.40 13.20 -7.60
C LEU A 103 2.57 13.88 -8.97
N GLU A 104 3.82 14.08 -9.40
CA GLU A 104 4.15 14.66 -10.72
C GLU A 104 3.97 13.67 -11.88
N SER A 105 3.99 12.36 -11.58
CA SER A 105 3.82 11.32 -12.59
C SER A 105 2.34 10.97 -12.77
N ASN A 106 1.90 10.86 -14.04
CA ASN A 106 0.57 10.37 -14.39
C ASN A 106 0.70 9.01 -15.09
N ASP A 107 1.01 7.96 -14.31
CA ASP A 107 1.20 6.60 -14.83
C ASP A 107 -0.12 5.82 -14.88
N GLN A 108 -1.03 6.26 -15.74
CA GLN A 108 -2.35 5.62 -15.88
C GLN A 108 -2.25 4.18 -16.39
N ASP A 109 -1.35 3.90 -17.32
CA ASP A 109 -1.12 2.56 -17.86
C ASP A 109 -0.62 1.61 -16.78
N GLY A 110 0.27 2.08 -15.92
CA GLY A 110 0.76 1.31 -14.77
C GLY A 110 -0.32 1.06 -13.72
N ILE A 111 -1.19 2.04 -13.47
CA ILE A 111 -2.34 1.88 -12.57
C ILE A 111 -3.29 0.81 -13.13
N GLU A 112 -3.63 0.89 -14.41
CA GLU A 112 -4.52 -0.08 -15.06
C GLU A 112 -3.92 -1.48 -15.07
N TYR A 113 -2.61 -1.59 -15.33
CA TYR A 113 -1.88 -2.86 -15.22
C TYR A 113 -2.02 -3.46 -13.82
N ASN A 114 -1.81 -2.67 -12.76
CA ASN A 114 -1.93 -3.13 -11.38
C ASN A 114 -3.36 -3.56 -11.03
N LEU A 115 -4.36 -2.79 -11.45
CA LEU A 115 -5.78 -3.14 -11.27
C LEU A 115 -6.11 -4.49 -11.89
N ASN A 116 -5.70 -4.71 -13.13
CA ASN A 116 -5.94 -5.96 -13.84
C ASN A 116 -5.20 -7.12 -13.17
N LYS A 117 -3.94 -6.91 -12.77
CA LYS A 117 -3.14 -7.93 -12.09
C LYS A 117 -3.71 -8.32 -10.73
N VAL A 118 -4.22 -7.38 -9.95
CA VAL A 118 -4.89 -7.70 -8.67
C VAL A 118 -6.18 -8.49 -8.93
N ARG A 119 -6.95 -8.12 -9.94
CA ARG A 119 -8.19 -8.82 -10.30
C ARG A 119 -7.97 -10.24 -10.84
N SER A 120 -6.87 -10.48 -11.58
CA SER A 120 -6.57 -11.80 -12.14
C SER A 120 -5.82 -12.69 -11.14
N ASP A 121 -4.75 -12.17 -10.53
CA ASP A 121 -3.77 -13.01 -9.84
C ASP A 121 -3.90 -13.00 -8.31
N TYR A 122 -4.46 -11.91 -7.73
CA TYR A 122 -4.44 -11.69 -6.28
C TYR A 122 -5.84 -11.56 -5.67
N ASN A 123 -6.85 -12.17 -6.28
CA ASN A 123 -8.20 -12.28 -5.71
C ASN A 123 -8.44 -13.68 -5.11
N TRP A 124 -9.41 -13.77 -4.21
CA TRP A 124 -9.71 -15.02 -3.52
C TRP A 124 -10.44 -16.01 -4.43
N GLU A 125 -11.33 -15.55 -5.32
CA GLU A 125 -12.07 -16.40 -6.24
C GLU A 125 -11.11 -17.24 -7.11
N ASN A 126 -10.06 -16.59 -7.62
CA ASN A 126 -9.08 -17.25 -8.50
C ASN A 126 -7.99 -18.04 -7.74
N ASN A 127 -7.89 -17.89 -6.42
CA ASN A 127 -6.85 -18.57 -5.63
C ASN A 127 -7.41 -19.62 -4.65
N SER A 128 -8.70 -19.58 -4.32
CA SER A 128 -9.31 -20.52 -3.37
C SER A 128 -9.19 -21.97 -3.82
N TYR A 129 -9.32 -22.25 -5.12
CA TYR A 129 -9.18 -23.61 -5.65
C TYR A 129 -7.78 -24.20 -5.44
N LYS A 130 -6.72 -23.40 -5.38
CA LYS A 130 -5.36 -23.87 -5.06
C LYS A 130 -5.28 -24.44 -3.64
N LEU A 131 -6.03 -23.83 -2.72
CA LEU A 131 -6.11 -24.29 -1.34
C LEU A 131 -6.96 -25.58 -1.27
N ILE A 132 -8.06 -25.64 -2.01
CA ILE A 132 -8.91 -26.83 -2.09
C ILE A 132 -8.10 -28.01 -2.67
N ASP A 133 -7.42 -27.83 -3.80
CA ASP A 133 -6.54 -28.84 -4.41
C ASP A 133 -5.44 -29.33 -3.45
N LEU A 134 -4.87 -28.42 -2.64
CA LEU A 134 -3.91 -28.81 -1.60
C LEU A 134 -4.56 -29.71 -0.54
N TYR A 135 -5.76 -29.38 -0.07
CA TYR A 135 -6.48 -30.20 0.90
C TYR A 135 -6.83 -31.58 0.33
N ASP A 136 -7.31 -31.65 -0.92
CA ASP A 136 -7.63 -32.92 -1.58
C ASP A 136 -6.40 -33.83 -1.69
N ARG A 137 -5.22 -33.26 -1.98
CA ARG A 137 -3.96 -34.03 -2.04
C ARG A 137 -3.46 -34.51 -0.67
N VAL A 138 -3.75 -33.77 0.40
CA VAL A 138 -3.28 -34.14 1.75
C VAL A 138 -4.23 -35.12 2.43
N LEU A 139 -5.52 -35.11 2.06
CA LEU A 139 -6.57 -35.95 2.64
C LEU A 139 -6.83 -37.24 1.85
N SER A 140 -6.29 -37.36 0.63
CA SER A 140 -6.28 -38.59 -0.17
C SER A 140 -5.10 -39.49 0.20
#